data_0196dc213544d458b6b24b2b3744397e
#
_entry.id   0196dc213544d458b6b24b2b3744397e
#
_cell.length_a   1.000
_cell.length_b   1.000
_cell.length_c   1.000
_cell.angle_alpha   90.00
_cell.angle_beta   90.00
_cell.angle_gamma   90.00
#
_symmetry.space_group_name_H-M   'P 1'
#
loop_
_entity.id
_entity.type
_entity.pdbx_description
1 polymer ?
#
loop_
_entity_poly.entity_id
_entity_poly.type
_entity_poly.pdbx_seq_one_letter_code
_entity_poly.pdbx_strand_id
1 'polypeptide(L)'
;MNIFDHHLKEIQNLILINKKKLKLENIDNLKNVNLEIPPEQFNFDLSCNIAMVLGKSNKLNPKDLAKKIREVFLKQIINFSIIEIAGPGFLNIKLSKTALINNINAIIESNKVYGSNKTNKTYNIEFVSANPTGPMHVGHCRGAVYGDVLSNLLKFNGNKVTKEYYINDYGNQIKNFTESVFYRIQEIKYKNEFPKKDNLYPGLYIKDIALKIIQENQNINFKSFDKNFEFLKEKSLDASMELIKNDL
;
A
#
# COMPACT_ATOMS: atom_id res chain seq x y z
N MET A 1 -3.77 -19.10 -4.68
CA MET A 1 -2.89 -18.86 -5.85
C MET A 1 -3.73 -18.20 -6.91
N ASN A 2 -3.28 -17.09 -7.51
CA ASN A 2 -4.04 -16.41 -8.56
C ASN A 2 -3.92 -17.15 -9.91
N ILE A 3 -4.77 -16.78 -10.88
CA ILE A 3 -4.84 -17.44 -12.19
C ILE A 3 -3.53 -17.32 -12.98
N PHE A 4 -2.78 -16.21 -12.84
CA PHE A 4 -1.50 -16.01 -13.51
C PHE A 4 -0.43 -16.93 -12.95
N ASP A 5 -0.29 -17.01 -11.62
CA ASP A 5 0.68 -17.90 -10.96
C ASP A 5 0.38 -19.37 -11.25
N HIS A 6 -0.91 -19.74 -11.32
CA HIS A 6 -1.32 -21.10 -11.64
C HIS A 6 -0.83 -21.50 -13.04
N HIS A 7 -1.21 -20.73 -14.06
CA HIS A 7 -0.83 -21.04 -15.42
C HIS A 7 0.66 -20.80 -15.72
N LEU A 8 1.32 -19.86 -15.01
CA LEU A 8 2.76 -19.67 -15.16
C LEU A 8 3.52 -20.92 -14.71
N LYS A 9 3.16 -21.51 -13.58
CA LYS A 9 3.76 -22.77 -13.10
C LYS A 9 3.49 -23.93 -14.04
N GLU A 10 2.26 -24.03 -14.55
CA GLU A 10 1.88 -25.05 -15.53
C GLU A 10 2.72 -24.94 -16.81
N ILE A 11 2.85 -23.73 -17.37
CA ILE A 11 3.69 -23.42 -18.52
C ILE A 11 5.15 -23.77 -18.26
N GLN A 12 5.71 -23.33 -17.14
CA GLN A 12 7.12 -23.59 -16.79
C GLN A 12 7.39 -25.10 -16.70
N ASN A 13 6.53 -25.85 -16.02
CA ASN A 13 6.64 -27.32 -15.91
C ASN A 13 6.57 -28.02 -17.28
N LEU A 14 5.65 -27.57 -18.14
CA LEU A 14 5.54 -28.12 -19.49
C LEU A 14 6.78 -27.88 -20.35
N ILE A 15 7.39 -26.74 -20.24
CA ILE A 15 8.66 -26.44 -20.92
C ILE A 15 9.77 -27.36 -20.42
N LEU A 16 9.87 -27.61 -19.12
CA LEU A 16 10.84 -28.54 -18.54
C LEU A 16 10.67 -29.95 -19.11
N ILE A 17 9.44 -30.45 -19.16
CA ILE A 17 9.11 -31.77 -19.69
C ILE A 17 9.42 -31.87 -21.18
N ASN A 18 9.12 -30.83 -21.95
CA ASN A 18 9.27 -30.84 -23.42
C ASN A 18 10.60 -30.22 -23.90
N LYS A 19 11.57 -29.98 -23.01
CA LYS A 19 12.87 -29.35 -23.31
C LYS A 19 13.56 -29.94 -24.52
N LYS A 20 13.67 -31.27 -24.58
CA LYS A 20 14.32 -32.02 -25.70
C LYS A 20 13.57 -31.82 -27.01
N LYS A 21 12.22 -31.93 -26.99
CA LYS A 21 11.36 -31.77 -28.16
C LYS A 21 11.44 -30.35 -28.74
N LEU A 22 11.54 -29.36 -27.88
CA LEU A 22 11.66 -27.96 -28.26
C LEU A 22 13.10 -27.56 -28.64
N LYS A 23 14.08 -28.47 -28.49
CA LYS A 23 15.51 -28.24 -28.72
C LYS A 23 16.06 -27.05 -27.89
N LEU A 24 15.69 -27.04 -26.60
CA LEU A 24 16.16 -26.01 -25.64
C LEU A 24 17.34 -26.60 -24.87
N GLU A 25 18.50 -25.95 -25.00
CA GLU A 25 19.70 -26.30 -24.25
C GLU A 25 19.76 -25.50 -22.91
N ASN A 26 19.43 -24.25 -22.97
CA ASN A 26 19.44 -23.36 -21.81
C ASN A 26 18.02 -22.94 -21.42
N ILE A 27 17.67 -23.19 -20.15
CA ILE A 27 16.39 -22.84 -19.53
C ILE A 27 16.55 -21.98 -18.27
N ASP A 28 17.77 -21.48 -17.96
CA ASP A 28 18.06 -20.73 -16.73
C ASP A 28 17.21 -19.47 -16.61
N ASN A 29 16.81 -18.90 -17.74
CA ASN A 29 15.96 -17.71 -17.81
C ASN A 29 14.45 -18.00 -17.66
N LEU A 30 14.05 -19.25 -17.36
CA LEU A 30 12.63 -19.59 -17.21
C LEU A 30 11.93 -18.76 -16.10
N LYS A 31 12.68 -18.34 -15.10
CA LYS A 31 12.22 -17.42 -14.05
C LYS A 31 11.83 -16.02 -14.56
N ASN A 32 12.30 -15.61 -15.72
CA ASN A 32 11.98 -14.31 -16.34
C ASN A 32 10.76 -14.39 -17.27
N VAL A 33 10.17 -15.58 -17.38
CA VAL A 33 8.89 -15.75 -18.09
C VAL A 33 7.78 -15.13 -17.28
N ASN A 34 6.94 -14.34 -17.95
CA ASN A 34 5.84 -13.61 -17.33
C ASN A 34 4.53 -13.88 -18.07
N LEU A 35 3.43 -13.81 -17.32
CA LEU A 35 2.07 -13.77 -17.85
C LEU A 35 1.43 -12.44 -17.49
N GLU A 36 0.87 -11.79 -18.49
CA GLU A 36 0.26 -10.47 -18.35
C GLU A 36 -1.13 -10.48 -19.01
N ILE A 37 -1.94 -9.47 -18.69
CA ILE A 37 -3.16 -9.20 -19.45
C ILE A 37 -2.71 -8.56 -20.78
N PRO A 38 -3.10 -9.11 -21.94
CA PRO A 38 -2.78 -8.47 -23.20
C PRO A 38 -3.50 -7.12 -23.35
N PRO A 39 -3.00 -6.19 -24.21
CA PRO A 39 -3.72 -4.97 -24.52
C PRO A 39 -5.17 -5.24 -24.97
N GLU A 40 -6.10 -4.37 -24.60
CA GLU A 40 -7.56 -4.54 -24.81
C GLU A 40 -7.97 -4.83 -26.27
N GLN A 41 -7.19 -4.34 -27.23
CA GLN A 41 -7.42 -4.60 -28.64
C GLN A 41 -7.30 -6.10 -29.02
N PHE A 42 -6.64 -6.90 -28.18
CA PHE A 42 -6.53 -8.34 -28.34
C PHE A 42 -7.54 -9.02 -27.42
N ASN A 43 -8.54 -9.65 -27.97
CA ASN A 43 -9.57 -10.39 -27.20
C ASN A 43 -9.02 -11.73 -26.66
N PHE A 44 -7.98 -11.66 -25.82
CA PHE A 44 -7.33 -12.78 -25.14
C PHE A 44 -7.26 -12.55 -23.64
N ASP A 45 -7.11 -13.63 -22.86
CA ASP A 45 -7.13 -13.56 -21.40
C ASP A 45 -5.72 -13.44 -20.80
N LEU A 46 -4.71 -14.03 -21.46
CA LEU A 46 -3.31 -14.03 -21.03
C LEU A 46 -2.38 -13.76 -22.21
N SER A 47 -1.24 -13.13 -21.94
CA SER A 47 -0.13 -12.96 -22.86
C SER A 47 1.17 -13.43 -22.23
N CYS A 48 1.92 -14.31 -22.92
CA CYS A 48 3.13 -14.95 -22.41
C CYS A 48 4.35 -14.59 -23.27
N ASN A 49 5.45 -14.17 -22.63
CA ASN A 49 6.70 -13.80 -23.28
C ASN A 49 7.69 -14.96 -23.44
N ILE A 50 7.28 -16.20 -23.17
CA ILE A 50 8.17 -17.35 -23.03
C ILE A 50 9.04 -17.64 -24.26
N ALA A 51 8.49 -17.48 -25.45
CA ALA A 51 9.24 -17.76 -26.68
C ALA A 51 10.35 -16.72 -26.93
N MET A 52 10.15 -15.48 -26.50
CA MET A 52 11.19 -14.43 -26.56
C MET A 52 12.30 -14.69 -25.54
N VAL A 53 11.92 -15.00 -24.29
CA VAL A 53 12.87 -15.28 -23.21
C VAL A 53 13.76 -16.46 -23.56
N LEU A 54 13.17 -17.59 -23.96
CA LEU A 54 13.91 -18.82 -24.29
C LEU A 54 14.57 -18.76 -25.65
N GLY A 55 14.00 -18.05 -26.62
CA GLY A 55 14.58 -17.82 -27.93
C GLY A 55 15.95 -17.11 -27.82
N LYS A 56 15.99 -16.03 -27.02
CA LYS A 56 17.25 -15.31 -26.77
C LYS A 56 18.32 -16.20 -26.14
N SER A 57 17.97 -16.97 -25.10
CA SER A 57 18.90 -17.85 -24.36
C SER A 57 19.44 -19.00 -25.21
N ASN A 58 18.67 -19.47 -26.20
CA ASN A 58 19.01 -20.60 -27.04
C ASN A 58 19.40 -20.22 -28.48
N LYS A 59 19.54 -18.92 -28.78
CA LYS A 59 19.84 -18.39 -30.12
C LYS A 59 18.85 -18.87 -31.20
N LEU A 60 17.58 -19.03 -30.81
CA LEU A 60 16.50 -19.46 -31.69
C LEU A 60 15.63 -18.24 -32.09
N ASN A 61 15.04 -18.30 -33.29
CA ASN A 61 14.07 -17.32 -33.70
C ASN A 61 12.83 -17.40 -32.79
N PRO A 62 12.43 -16.33 -32.07
CA PRO A 62 11.32 -16.38 -31.13
C PRO A 62 9.98 -16.75 -31.78
N LYS A 63 9.71 -16.31 -33.01
CA LYS A 63 8.46 -16.63 -33.70
C LYS A 63 8.36 -18.13 -34.05
N ASP A 64 9.46 -18.73 -34.47
CA ASP A 64 9.47 -20.15 -34.80
C ASP A 64 9.42 -21.02 -33.52
N LEU A 65 10.08 -20.58 -32.45
CA LEU A 65 9.95 -21.21 -31.16
C LEU A 65 8.50 -21.09 -30.62
N ALA A 66 7.87 -19.93 -30.78
CA ALA A 66 6.47 -19.70 -30.40
C ALA A 66 5.51 -20.68 -31.09
N LYS A 67 5.71 -20.97 -32.41
CA LYS A 67 4.91 -21.96 -33.12
C LYS A 67 5.00 -23.34 -32.47
N LYS A 68 6.21 -23.78 -32.15
CA LYS A 68 6.44 -25.11 -31.50
C LYS A 68 5.85 -25.14 -30.09
N ILE A 69 6.03 -24.07 -29.30
CA ILE A 69 5.47 -23.98 -27.95
C ILE A 69 3.94 -23.97 -28.02
N ARG A 70 3.33 -23.22 -28.94
CA ARG A 70 1.88 -23.22 -29.15
C ARG A 70 1.31 -24.62 -29.38
N GLU A 71 1.96 -25.41 -30.24
CA GLU A 71 1.53 -26.79 -30.49
C GLU A 71 1.60 -27.68 -29.24
N VAL A 72 2.65 -27.52 -28.42
CA VAL A 72 2.79 -28.24 -27.17
C VAL A 72 1.68 -27.81 -26.18
N PHE A 73 1.45 -26.51 -26.04
CA PHE A 73 0.45 -25.99 -25.10
C PHE A 73 -0.97 -26.41 -25.47
N LEU A 74 -1.36 -26.29 -26.72
CA LEU A 74 -2.71 -26.71 -27.20
C LEU A 74 -2.94 -28.22 -27.05
N LYS A 75 -1.88 -29.03 -27.08
CA LYS A 75 -2.01 -30.48 -26.89
C LYS A 75 -2.01 -30.92 -25.43
N GLN A 76 -1.39 -30.16 -24.53
CA GLN A 76 -1.10 -30.62 -23.18
C GLN A 76 -1.75 -29.77 -22.06
N ILE A 77 -2.20 -28.55 -22.36
CA ILE A 77 -2.91 -27.70 -21.42
C ILE A 77 -4.38 -27.61 -21.82
N ILE A 78 -5.22 -28.40 -21.17
CA ILE A 78 -6.67 -28.43 -21.45
C ILE A 78 -7.39 -27.12 -21.15
N ASN A 79 -6.78 -26.27 -20.33
CA ASN A 79 -7.31 -24.97 -19.96
C ASN A 79 -7.13 -23.91 -21.05
N PHE A 80 -6.32 -24.17 -22.09
CA PHE A 80 -6.09 -23.23 -23.20
C PHE A 80 -6.94 -23.63 -24.41
N SER A 81 -7.81 -22.72 -24.86
CA SER A 81 -8.70 -22.99 -26.00
C SER A 81 -8.11 -22.50 -27.32
N ILE A 82 -7.51 -21.32 -27.33
CA ILE A 82 -6.92 -20.69 -28.51
C ILE A 82 -5.60 -20.04 -28.11
N ILE A 83 -4.59 -20.17 -28.96
CA ILE A 83 -3.31 -19.46 -28.79
C ILE A 83 -2.92 -18.81 -30.10
N GLU A 84 -2.72 -17.48 -30.08
CA GLU A 84 -2.21 -16.71 -31.21
C GLU A 84 -0.82 -16.16 -30.93
N ILE A 85 -0.02 -16.04 -31.99
CA ILE A 85 1.33 -15.51 -31.90
C ILE A 85 1.27 -14.03 -32.30
N ALA A 86 1.63 -13.15 -31.39
CA ALA A 86 1.62 -11.71 -31.60
C ALA A 86 3.05 -11.12 -31.61
N GLY A 87 3.24 -10.07 -32.38
CA GLY A 87 4.47 -9.30 -32.43
C GLY A 87 5.73 -10.13 -32.64
N PRO A 88 6.77 -9.99 -31.79
CA PRO A 88 8.05 -10.69 -31.94
C PRO A 88 8.02 -12.15 -31.42
N GLY A 89 6.89 -12.65 -30.92
CA GLY A 89 6.77 -14.01 -30.40
C GLY A 89 6.01 -14.12 -29.06
N PHE A 90 5.16 -13.16 -28.74
CA PHE A 90 4.22 -13.30 -27.63
C PHE A 90 3.19 -14.39 -27.95
N LEU A 91 2.81 -15.15 -26.96
CA LEU A 91 1.71 -16.11 -27.04
C LEU A 91 0.49 -15.51 -26.34
N ASN A 92 -0.49 -15.05 -27.11
CA ASN A 92 -1.77 -14.60 -26.58
C ASN A 92 -2.69 -15.81 -26.44
N ILE A 93 -3.20 -16.03 -25.25
CA ILE A 93 -3.88 -17.26 -24.83
C ILE A 93 -5.32 -16.92 -24.45
N LYS A 94 -6.27 -17.64 -25.02
CA LYS A 94 -7.66 -17.66 -24.61
C LYS A 94 -7.89 -18.86 -23.72
N LEU A 95 -8.43 -18.62 -22.54
CA LEU A 95 -8.79 -19.69 -21.61
C LEU A 95 -10.07 -20.40 -22.05
N SER A 96 -10.17 -21.68 -21.71
CA SER A 96 -11.41 -22.42 -21.93
C SER A 96 -12.49 -21.93 -20.93
N LYS A 97 -13.77 -22.09 -21.32
CA LYS A 97 -14.89 -21.76 -20.43
C LYS A 97 -14.81 -22.51 -19.11
N THR A 98 -14.37 -23.78 -19.15
CA THR A 98 -14.18 -24.59 -17.94
C THR A 98 -13.09 -24.02 -17.04
N ALA A 99 -11.96 -23.56 -17.60
CA ALA A 99 -10.90 -22.94 -16.83
C ALA A 99 -11.37 -21.67 -16.10
N LEU A 100 -12.16 -20.84 -16.79
CA LEU A 100 -12.74 -19.63 -16.19
C LEU A 100 -13.73 -19.98 -15.06
N ILE A 101 -14.62 -20.95 -15.26
CA ILE A 101 -15.57 -21.40 -14.24
C ILE A 101 -14.82 -21.95 -13.03
N ASN A 102 -13.82 -22.79 -13.23
CA ASN A 102 -13.01 -23.36 -12.15
C ASN A 102 -12.28 -22.26 -11.36
N ASN A 103 -11.77 -21.23 -12.04
CA ASN A 103 -11.13 -20.11 -11.36
C ASN A 103 -12.14 -19.29 -10.53
N ILE A 104 -13.36 -19.05 -11.05
CA ILE A 104 -14.43 -18.37 -10.31
C ILE A 104 -14.82 -19.18 -9.06
N ASN A 105 -14.98 -20.49 -9.21
CA ASN A 105 -15.29 -21.38 -8.08
C ASN A 105 -14.18 -21.34 -7.02
N ALA A 106 -12.92 -21.36 -7.44
CA ALA A 106 -11.79 -21.24 -6.53
C ALA A 106 -11.76 -19.89 -5.78
N ILE A 107 -12.17 -18.79 -6.42
CA ILE A 107 -12.33 -17.50 -5.78
C ILE A 107 -13.42 -17.56 -4.70
N ILE A 108 -14.57 -18.11 -5.05
CA ILE A 108 -15.73 -18.24 -4.14
C ILE A 108 -15.37 -19.11 -2.93
N GLU A 109 -14.76 -20.27 -3.16
CA GLU A 109 -14.35 -21.21 -2.10
C GLU A 109 -13.27 -20.61 -1.19
N SER A 110 -12.30 -19.91 -1.75
CA SER A 110 -11.23 -19.25 -0.99
C SER A 110 -11.72 -18.03 -0.19
N ASN A 111 -12.85 -17.43 -0.60
CA ASN A 111 -13.48 -16.31 0.08
C ASN A 111 -12.48 -15.18 0.39
N LYS A 112 -12.44 -14.73 1.66
CA LYS A 112 -11.60 -13.60 2.14
C LYS A 112 -10.08 -13.84 2.02
N VAL A 113 -9.63 -15.06 1.80
CA VAL A 113 -8.18 -15.37 1.68
C VAL A 113 -7.69 -15.52 0.24
N TYR A 114 -8.59 -15.35 -0.76
CA TYR A 114 -8.18 -15.39 -2.16
C TYR A 114 -7.14 -14.29 -2.46
N GLY A 115 -6.06 -14.67 -3.12
CA GLY A 115 -4.95 -13.76 -3.43
C GLY A 115 -3.95 -13.56 -2.29
N SER A 116 -4.22 -14.09 -1.08
CA SER A 116 -3.24 -14.03 0.01
C SER A 116 -2.01 -14.88 -0.29
N ASN A 117 -0.87 -14.47 0.26
CA ASN A 117 0.39 -15.18 0.16
C ASN A 117 1.00 -15.35 1.57
N LYS A 118 2.04 -16.17 1.72
CA LYS A 118 2.77 -16.36 2.98
C LYS A 118 4.24 -15.98 2.78
N THR A 119 4.51 -14.67 2.77
CA THR A 119 5.88 -14.18 2.58
C THR A 119 6.68 -14.13 3.88
N ASN A 120 6.03 -14.11 5.05
CA ASN A 120 6.63 -14.17 6.41
C ASN A 120 7.75 -13.14 6.66
N LYS A 121 7.64 -11.95 6.08
CA LYS A 121 8.56 -10.84 6.34
C LYS A 121 8.04 -9.95 7.48
N THR A 122 8.92 -9.16 8.08
CA THR A 122 8.56 -8.16 9.08
C THR A 122 8.75 -6.77 8.49
N TYR A 123 7.75 -5.91 8.67
CA TYR A 123 7.76 -4.52 8.22
C TYR A 123 7.42 -3.60 9.39
N ASN A 124 8.09 -2.47 9.45
CA ASN A 124 7.67 -1.30 10.22
C ASN A 124 7.28 -0.22 9.23
N ILE A 125 6.07 0.33 9.33
CA ILE A 125 5.52 1.31 8.39
C ILE A 125 5.14 2.54 9.19
N GLU A 126 5.97 3.57 9.05
CA GLU A 126 5.70 4.90 9.57
C GLU A 126 4.85 5.68 8.55
N PHE A 127 3.77 6.28 9.01
CA PHE A 127 2.92 7.13 8.18
C PHE A 127 2.15 8.15 9.00
N VAL A 128 1.65 9.19 8.33
CA VAL A 128 1.07 10.42 8.91
C VAL A 128 2.12 11.24 9.62
N SER A 129 2.55 10.85 10.82
CA SER A 129 3.57 11.51 11.65
C SER A 129 3.43 13.05 11.67
N ALA A 130 2.17 13.53 11.77
CA ALA A 130 1.86 14.95 11.80
C ALA A 130 2.31 15.57 13.13
N ASN A 131 2.77 16.81 13.09
CA ASN A 131 3.10 17.55 14.31
C ASN A 131 1.84 17.73 15.17
N PRO A 132 1.90 17.48 16.49
CA PRO A 132 0.73 17.56 17.38
C PRO A 132 0.37 19.00 17.73
N THR A 133 0.08 19.82 16.74
CA THR A 133 -0.28 21.23 16.87
C THR A 133 -1.72 21.51 16.45
N GLY A 134 -2.55 20.47 16.28
CA GLY A 134 -3.96 20.56 15.93
C GLY A 134 -4.52 19.30 15.31
N PRO A 135 -5.80 19.32 14.93
CA PRO A 135 -6.47 18.20 14.28
C PRO A 135 -5.84 17.90 12.92
N MET A 136 -6.06 16.69 12.42
CA MET A 136 -5.66 16.33 11.07
C MET A 136 -6.45 17.15 10.03
N HIS A 137 -5.81 17.42 8.92
CA HIS A 137 -6.44 18.11 7.78
C HIS A 137 -6.32 17.25 6.51
N VAL A 138 -7.02 17.65 5.45
CA VAL A 138 -7.08 16.91 4.17
C VAL A 138 -5.70 16.55 3.60
N GLY A 139 -4.68 17.38 3.85
CA GLY A 139 -3.30 17.10 3.43
C GLY A 139 -2.69 15.84 4.09
N HIS A 140 -3.14 15.49 5.30
CA HIS A 140 -2.71 14.27 5.99
C HIS A 140 -3.47 13.01 5.53
N CYS A 141 -4.71 13.16 5.03
CA CYS A 141 -5.57 12.03 4.65
C CYS A 141 -4.92 11.10 3.62
N ARG A 142 -4.22 11.65 2.62
CA ARG A 142 -3.54 10.84 1.60
C ARG A 142 -2.50 9.91 2.22
N GLY A 143 -1.69 10.43 3.13
CA GLY A 143 -0.67 9.65 3.84
C GLY A 143 -1.29 8.60 4.75
N ALA A 144 -2.36 8.95 5.48
CA ALA A 144 -3.09 8.04 6.36
C ALA A 144 -3.68 6.86 5.58
N VAL A 145 -4.47 7.14 4.54
CA VAL A 145 -5.09 6.10 3.71
C VAL A 145 -4.05 5.21 3.03
N TYR A 146 -3.01 5.82 2.45
CA TYR A 146 -1.97 5.05 1.78
C TYR A 146 -1.22 4.13 2.74
N GLY A 147 -0.81 4.63 3.90
CA GLY A 147 -0.09 3.87 4.91
C GLY A 147 -0.94 2.74 5.50
N ASP A 148 -2.21 3.01 5.76
CA ASP A 148 -3.14 2.00 6.28
C ASP A 148 -3.40 0.89 5.26
N VAL A 149 -3.73 1.24 4.01
CA VAL A 149 -3.97 0.28 2.93
C VAL A 149 -2.74 -0.57 2.66
N LEU A 150 -1.53 0.04 2.59
CA LEU A 150 -0.28 -0.68 2.41
C LEU A 150 -0.03 -1.66 3.55
N SER A 151 -0.25 -1.23 4.79
CA SER A 151 -0.11 -2.07 5.98
C SER A 151 -1.06 -3.27 5.95
N ASN A 152 -2.31 -3.05 5.58
CA ASN A 152 -3.32 -4.09 5.49
C ASN A 152 -3.02 -5.08 4.34
N LEU A 153 -2.55 -4.58 3.19
CA LEU A 153 -2.15 -5.40 2.05
C LEU A 153 -0.95 -6.31 2.40
N LEU A 154 0.04 -5.76 3.09
CA LEU A 154 1.18 -6.55 3.55
C LEU A 154 0.79 -7.60 4.59
N LYS A 155 -0.09 -7.27 5.54
CA LYS A 155 -0.67 -8.25 6.48
C LYS A 155 -1.42 -9.35 5.77
N PHE A 156 -2.25 -8.98 4.78
CA PHE A 156 -2.99 -9.94 3.95
C PHE A 156 -2.06 -10.92 3.23
N ASN A 157 -0.86 -10.46 2.83
CA ASN A 157 0.17 -11.31 2.25
C ASN A 157 1.01 -12.09 3.27
N GLY A 158 0.54 -12.22 4.51
CA GLY A 158 1.14 -13.05 5.55
C GLY A 158 2.39 -12.47 6.20
N ASN A 159 2.58 -11.14 6.11
CA ASN A 159 3.69 -10.47 6.76
C ASN A 159 3.29 -9.97 8.16
N LYS A 160 4.28 -9.87 9.06
CA LYS A 160 4.14 -9.17 10.31
C LYS A 160 4.34 -7.67 10.05
N VAL A 161 3.34 -6.84 10.40
CA VAL A 161 3.38 -5.40 10.16
C VAL A 161 3.10 -4.65 11.44
N THR A 162 4.02 -3.78 11.81
CA THR A 162 3.85 -2.75 12.85
C THR A 162 3.56 -1.43 12.17
N LYS A 163 2.48 -0.76 12.56
CA LYS A 163 2.18 0.61 12.16
C LYS A 163 2.84 1.54 13.19
N GLU A 164 3.53 2.55 12.73
CA GLU A 164 4.26 3.51 13.55
C GLU A 164 3.82 4.92 13.24
N TYR A 165 3.73 5.73 14.28
CA TYR A 165 3.50 7.16 14.22
C TYR A 165 4.61 7.85 15.00
N TYR A 166 5.40 8.71 14.35
CA TYR A 166 6.44 9.49 15.00
C TYR A 166 5.85 10.75 15.62
N ILE A 167 5.93 10.88 16.93
CA ILE A 167 5.44 12.05 17.67
C ILE A 167 6.58 13.08 17.73
N ASN A 168 6.45 14.17 16.96
CA ASN A 168 7.39 15.29 16.98
C ASN A 168 6.91 16.35 17.98
N ASP A 169 7.26 16.17 19.25
CA ASP A 169 6.83 17.00 20.39
C ASP A 169 7.84 18.10 20.77
N TYR A 170 8.73 18.46 19.84
CA TYR A 170 9.81 19.43 20.09
C TYR A 170 9.87 20.54 19.02
N GLY A 171 10.56 21.64 19.38
CA GLY A 171 10.86 22.74 18.46
C GLY A 171 9.90 23.93 18.52
N ASN A 172 10.12 24.90 17.62
CA ASN A 172 9.40 26.18 17.65
C ASN A 172 7.90 26.04 17.42
N GLN A 173 7.45 25.05 16.64
CA GLN A 173 6.02 24.83 16.42
C GLN A 173 5.29 24.46 17.71
N ILE A 174 5.89 23.60 18.53
CA ILE A 174 5.32 23.20 19.82
C ILE A 174 5.29 24.38 20.79
N LYS A 175 6.36 25.21 20.82
CA LYS A 175 6.38 26.43 21.61
C LYS A 175 5.27 27.40 21.19
N ASN A 176 5.12 27.66 19.90
CA ASN A 176 4.09 28.56 19.35
C ASN A 176 2.67 28.02 19.63
N PHE A 177 2.49 26.71 19.54
CA PHE A 177 1.24 26.05 19.86
C PHE A 177 0.88 26.22 21.35
N THR A 178 1.83 25.93 22.25
CA THR A 178 1.67 26.14 23.69
C THR A 178 1.40 27.61 24.05
N GLU A 179 2.09 28.53 23.38
CA GLU A 179 1.88 29.98 23.55
C GLU A 179 0.47 30.38 23.09
N SER A 180 -0.03 29.78 22.02
CA SER A 180 -1.39 30.01 21.54
C SER A 180 -2.45 29.56 22.53
N VAL A 181 -2.27 28.37 23.14
CA VAL A 181 -3.15 27.87 24.20
C VAL A 181 -3.10 28.80 25.43
N PHE A 182 -1.91 29.24 25.82
CA PHE A 182 -1.77 30.19 26.90
C PHE A 182 -2.56 31.50 26.64
N TYR A 183 -2.45 32.11 25.46
CA TYR A 183 -3.20 33.33 25.14
C TYR A 183 -4.71 33.09 25.09
N ARG A 184 -5.18 31.91 24.70
CA ARG A 184 -6.61 31.55 24.81
C ARG A 184 -7.05 31.45 26.27
N ILE A 185 -6.20 30.90 27.15
CA ILE A 185 -6.47 30.90 28.60
C ILE A 185 -6.54 32.36 29.13
N GLN A 186 -5.63 33.23 28.69
CA GLN A 186 -5.64 34.66 29.07
C GLN A 186 -6.96 35.33 28.62
N GLU A 187 -7.41 35.08 27.39
CA GLU A 187 -8.68 35.57 26.85
C GLU A 187 -9.88 35.08 27.70
N ILE A 188 -9.94 33.82 28.01
CA ILE A 188 -11.08 33.22 28.71
C ILE A 188 -11.12 33.62 30.19
N LYS A 189 -10.01 33.46 30.89
CA LYS A 189 -9.94 33.59 32.36
C LYS A 189 -9.72 35.04 32.82
N TYR A 190 -8.96 35.84 32.04
CA TYR A 190 -8.53 37.18 32.45
C TYR A 190 -9.02 38.30 31.54
N LYS A 191 -9.80 37.97 30.48
CA LYS A 191 -10.39 38.93 29.52
C LYS A 191 -9.35 39.74 28.71
N ASN A 192 -8.14 39.21 28.58
CA ASN A 192 -7.11 39.80 27.71
C ASN A 192 -7.42 39.51 26.24
N GLU A 193 -7.05 40.41 25.33
CA GLU A 193 -7.21 40.13 23.89
C GLU A 193 -6.20 39.08 23.40
N PHE A 194 -6.64 38.22 22.48
CA PHE A 194 -5.74 37.30 21.82
C PHE A 194 -4.81 38.07 20.86
N PRO A 195 -3.47 37.92 20.99
CA PRO A 195 -2.53 38.69 20.19
C PRO A 195 -2.62 38.36 18.69
N LYS A 196 -2.50 39.37 17.86
CA LYS A 196 -2.36 39.24 16.41
C LYS A 196 -0.89 39.05 16.05
N LYS A 197 -0.42 37.78 16.10
CA LYS A 197 0.95 37.41 15.74
C LYS A 197 0.89 36.26 14.71
N ASP A 198 1.71 36.32 13.67
CA ASP A 198 1.71 35.35 12.55
C ASP A 198 2.14 33.95 12.97
N ASN A 199 2.89 33.82 14.06
CA ASN A 199 3.37 32.52 14.57
C ASN A 199 2.38 31.80 15.49
N LEU A 200 1.23 32.39 15.82
CA LEU A 200 0.23 31.80 16.71
C LEU A 200 -0.83 31.04 15.90
N TYR A 201 -1.39 30.04 16.53
CA TYR A 201 -2.48 29.21 15.98
C TYR A 201 -3.84 29.82 16.37
N PRO A 202 -4.60 30.40 15.42
CA PRO A 202 -5.84 31.12 15.75
C PRO A 202 -7.08 30.21 15.82
N GLY A 203 -6.97 28.94 15.47
CA GLY A 203 -8.11 28.01 15.30
C GLY A 203 -8.99 27.85 16.55
N LEU A 204 -10.27 27.53 16.33
CA LEU A 204 -11.22 27.33 17.43
C LEU A 204 -10.83 26.16 18.35
N TYR A 205 -10.22 25.10 17.80
CA TYR A 205 -9.72 23.98 18.58
C TYR A 205 -8.73 24.37 19.70
N ILE A 206 -7.94 25.47 19.50
CA ILE A 206 -7.06 26.01 20.54
C ILE A 206 -7.89 26.52 21.72
N LYS A 207 -9.05 27.13 21.45
CA LYS A 207 -9.98 27.61 22.49
C LYS A 207 -10.58 26.44 23.25
N ASP A 208 -10.94 25.37 22.56
CA ASP A 208 -11.49 24.16 23.19
C ASP A 208 -10.45 23.47 24.08
N ILE A 209 -9.20 23.37 23.62
CA ILE A 209 -8.08 22.88 24.44
C ILE A 209 -7.88 23.76 25.68
N ALA A 210 -7.89 25.07 25.52
CA ALA A 210 -7.74 26.01 26.64
C ALA A 210 -8.88 25.87 27.66
N LEU A 211 -10.12 25.73 27.20
CA LEU A 211 -11.28 25.49 28.08
C LEU A 211 -11.14 24.18 28.85
N LYS A 212 -10.74 23.08 28.20
CA LYS A 212 -10.50 21.79 28.86
C LYS A 212 -9.45 21.92 29.94
N ILE A 213 -8.31 22.57 29.65
CA ILE A 213 -7.23 22.78 30.62
C ILE A 213 -7.71 23.60 31.83
N ILE A 214 -8.49 24.68 31.60
CA ILE A 214 -9.04 25.50 32.70
C ILE A 214 -9.98 24.68 33.59
N GLN A 215 -10.87 23.89 32.98
CA GLN A 215 -11.88 23.09 33.71
C GLN A 215 -11.22 22.02 34.58
N GLU A 216 -10.22 21.35 34.04
CA GLU A 216 -9.51 20.27 34.74
C GLU A 216 -8.54 20.80 35.82
N ASN A 217 -8.11 22.10 35.74
CA ASN A 217 -7.06 22.67 36.57
C ASN A 217 -7.46 24.03 37.16
N GLN A 218 -8.60 24.09 37.84
CA GLN A 218 -9.20 25.33 38.36
C GLN A 218 -8.29 26.09 39.37
N ASN A 219 -7.45 25.38 40.08
CA ASN A 219 -6.58 25.95 41.13
C ASN A 219 -5.27 26.52 40.58
N ILE A 220 -4.96 26.34 39.29
CA ILE A 220 -3.72 26.83 38.70
C ILE A 220 -3.84 28.31 38.33
N ASN A 221 -2.78 29.08 38.70
CA ASN A 221 -2.64 30.46 38.29
C ASN A 221 -1.89 30.57 36.94
N PHE A 222 -2.59 30.92 35.90
CA PHE A 222 -2.06 31.01 34.52
C PHE A 222 -1.54 32.43 34.17
N LYS A 223 -1.19 33.31 35.13
CA LYS A 223 -0.75 34.67 34.81
C LYS A 223 0.63 34.77 34.13
N SER A 224 1.51 33.78 34.32
CA SER A 224 2.86 33.77 33.73
C SER A 224 3.04 32.61 32.79
N PHE A 225 3.46 32.88 31.53
CA PHE A 225 3.76 31.83 30.55
C PHE A 225 4.93 30.99 31.00
N ASP A 226 6.06 31.60 31.36
CA ASP A 226 7.29 30.89 31.70
C ASP A 226 7.10 29.93 32.88
N LYS A 227 6.33 30.33 33.88
CA LYS A 227 6.04 29.48 35.06
C LYS A 227 5.13 28.31 34.74
N ASN A 228 4.33 28.39 33.69
CA ASN A 228 3.36 27.37 33.32
C ASN A 228 3.75 26.65 32.02
N PHE A 229 4.89 26.97 31.42
CA PHE A 229 5.24 26.50 30.07
C PHE A 229 5.24 24.97 29.97
N GLU A 230 6.00 24.27 30.82
CA GLU A 230 6.09 22.81 30.74
C GLU A 230 4.74 22.13 31.02
N PHE A 231 3.98 22.63 31.98
CA PHE A 231 2.64 22.13 32.25
C PHE A 231 1.69 22.33 31.07
N LEU A 232 1.67 23.55 30.50
CA LEU A 232 0.82 23.85 29.36
C LEU A 232 1.25 23.08 28.10
N LYS A 233 2.55 22.90 27.90
CA LYS A 233 3.09 22.09 26.80
C LYS A 233 2.55 20.66 26.90
N GLU A 234 2.72 20.00 28.04
CA GLU A 234 2.25 18.63 28.26
C GLU A 234 0.74 18.52 27.99
N LYS A 235 -0.07 19.35 28.65
CA LYS A 235 -1.54 19.29 28.52
C LYS A 235 -2.04 19.63 27.11
N SER A 236 -1.39 20.59 26.46
CA SER A 236 -1.74 20.97 25.07
C SER A 236 -1.40 19.84 24.08
N LEU A 237 -0.25 19.20 24.26
CA LEU A 237 0.16 18.06 23.43
C LEU A 237 -0.75 16.87 23.62
N ASP A 238 -1.08 16.53 24.87
CA ASP A 238 -2.01 15.43 25.17
C ASP A 238 -3.36 15.65 24.48
N ALA A 239 -3.92 16.86 24.62
CA ALA A 239 -5.20 17.19 24.02
C ALA A 239 -5.15 17.17 22.47
N SER A 240 -4.05 17.66 21.89
CA SER A 240 -3.87 17.63 20.44
C SER A 240 -3.68 16.20 19.91
N MET A 241 -2.90 15.37 20.62
CA MET A 241 -2.74 13.95 20.27
C MET A 241 -4.04 13.16 20.41
N GLU A 242 -4.93 13.55 21.35
CA GLU A 242 -6.26 12.96 21.44
C GLU A 242 -7.11 13.25 20.19
N LEU A 243 -7.07 14.50 19.68
CA LEU A 243 -7.73 14.85 18.42
C LEU A 243 -7.21 14.00 17.24
N ILE A 244 -5.89 13.89 17.10
CA ILE A 244 -5.26 13.08 16.04
C ILE A 244 -5.64 11.60 16.16
N LYS A 245 -5.66 11.05 17.37
CA LYS A 245 -6.05 9.64 17.61
C LYS A 245 -7.52 9.37 17.27
N ASN A 246 -8.39 10.35 17.44
CA ASN A 246 -9.80 10.22 17.10
C ASN A 246 -10.05 10.29 15.59
N ASP A 247 -9.12 10.91 14.84
CA ASP A 247 -9.17 11.01 13.37
C ASP A 247 -8.61 9.77 12.66
N LEU A 248 -7.81 8.93 13.35
CA LEU A 248 -7.13 7.72 12.86
C LEU A 248 -7.83 6.43 13.28
#